data_eebbd769573699b6aa4b437e2a7cd28e
#
_entry.id   eebbd769573699b6aa4b437e2a7cd28e
#
_cell.length_a   1.000
_cell.length_b   1.000
_cell.length_c   1.000
_cell.angle_alpha   90.00
_cell.angle_beta   90.00
_cell.angle_gamma   90.00
#
_symmetry.space_group_name_H-M   'P 1'
#
loop_
_entity.id
_entity.type
_entity.pdbx_description
1 polymer ?
#
loop_
_entity_poly.entity_id
_entity_poly.type
_entity_poly.pdbx_seq_one_letter_code
_entity_poly.pdbx_strand_id
1 'polypeptide(L)'
;AGDFQHSVTLGFDRLTDEDKQGIQTYAEGYKKFLDESKTERDAVLEIARMAESKGFRAWTRDDTLRPGDKIYRINRHKGIMLAVIGEKSLAEGVRLTAAHLDAPRVDIRTVPLYEDNGMAFFKTHYYGGIKKYQWTAIPLELRGVVCVCENGEVKRVQVRVGDKPTDPKFVITDLLPH
;
A
#
# COMPACT_ATOMS: atom_id res chain seq x y z
N ALA A 1 52.81 0.47 9.63
CA ALA A 1 51.80 1.44 9.12
C ALA A 1 50.48 0.69 8.81
N GLY A 2 49.93 -0.06 9.74
CA GLY A 2 48.72 -0.86 9.54
C GLY A 2 47.65 -0.75 10.64
N ASP A 3 48.01 -0.26 11.81
CA ASP A 3 47.14 -0.37 13.00
C ASP A 3 46.08 0.73 13.15
N PHE A 4 46.00 1.66 12.23
CA PHE A 4 45.02 2.78 12.29
C PHE A 4 43.91 2.70 11.23
N GLN A 5 43.90 1.65 10.40
CA GLN A 5 42.81 1.46 9.45
C GLN A 5 41.69 0.60 10.08
N HIS A 6 40.55 1.24 10.34
CA HIS A 6 39.35 0.54 10.74
C HIS A 6 38.75 -0.19 9.52
N SER A 7 38.78 -1.53 9.55
CA SER A 7 38.10 -2.34 8.53
C SER A 7 36.62 -2.50 8.91
N VAL A 8 35.73 -1.97 8.08
CA VAL A 8 34.30 -2.16 8.23
C VAL A 8 33.89 -3.44 7.50
N THR A 9 33.40 -4.43 8.24
CA THR A 9 32.75 -5.60 7.64
C THR A 9 31.27 -5.33 7.57
N LEU A 10 30.69 -5.35 6.36
CA LEU A 10 29.25 -5.16 6.16
C LEU A 10 28.49 -6.30 6.85
N GLY A 11 27.30 -5.99 7.41
CA GLY A 11 26.46 -6.99 8.04
C GLY A 11 26.10 -8.13 7.08
N PHE A 12 25.88 -7.82 5.81
CA PHE A 12 25.57 -8.78 4.75
C PHE A 12 26.69 -9.81 4.53
N ASP A 13 27.95 -9.43 4.70
CA ASP A 13 29.11 -10.33 4.52
C ASP A 13 29.24 -11.36 5.65
N ARG A 14 28.52 -11.15 6.76
CA ARG A 14 28.49 -12.07 7.91
C ARG A 14 27.34 -13.08 7.87
N LEU A 15 26.45 -12.96 6.89
CA LEU A 15 25.28 -13.82 6.75
C LEU A 15 25.65 -15.17 6.15
N THR A 16 24.99 -16.20 6.64
CA THR A 16 25.03 -17.52 6.03
C THR A 16 24.27 -17.53 4.68
N ASP A 17 24.47 -18.55 3.87
CA ASP A 17 23.71 -18.69 2.62
C ASP A 17 22.21 -18.90 2.88
N GLU A 18 21.86 -19.56 3.99
CA GLU A 18 20.46 -19.69 4.43
C GLU A 18 19.83 -18.34 4.79
N ASP A 19 20.56 -17.48 5.53
CA ASP A 19 20.11 -16.12 5.83
C ASP A 19 19.88 -15.31 4.56
N LYS A 20 20.82 -15.39 3.61
CA LYS A 20 20.69 -14.68 2.31
C LYS A 20 19.49 -15.17 1.51
N GLN A 21 19.25 -16.46 1.49
CA GLN A 21 18.06 -17.05 0.86
C GLN A 21 16.77 -16.61 1.57
N GLY A 22 16.79 -16.53 2.90
CA GLY A 22 15.68 -16.02 3.70
C GLY A 22 15.36 -14.56 3.37
N ILE A 23 16.39 -13.71 3.24
CA ILE A 23 16.25 -12.32 2.82
C ILE A 23 15.60 -12.22 1.44
N GLN A 24 16.08 -13.03 0.48
CA GLN A 24 15.53 -13.04 -0.87
C GLN A 24 14.06 -13.45 -0.89
N THR A 25 13.70 -14.50 -0.17
CA THR A 25 12.31 -14.97 -0.06
C THR A 25 11.41 -13.92 0.55
N TYR A 26 11.87 -13.23 1.60
CA TYR A 26 11.13 -12.13 2.21
C TYR A 26 10.95 -10.96 1.24
N ALA A 27 12.00 -10.59 0.53
CA ALA A 27 11.97 -9.49 -0.44
C ALA A 27 10.98 -9.76 -1.58
N GLU A 28 10.95 -10.98 -2.12
CA GLU A 28 9.98 -11.36 -3.14
C GLU A 28 8.53 -11.31 -2.63
N GLY A 29 8.30 -11.76 -1.39
CA GLY A 29 7.00 -11.62 -0.72
C GLY A 29 6.57 -10.17 -0.54
N TYR A 30 7.51 -9.29 -0.17
CA TYR A 30 7.26 -7.87 -0.02
C TYR A 30 6.99 -7.17 -1.36
N LYS A 31 7.72 -7.52 -2.41
CA LYS A 31 7.45 -7.02 -3.78
C LYS A 31 6.02 -7.36 -4.20
N LYS A 32 5.60 -8.61 -3.99
CA LYS A 32 4.23 -9.03 -4.29
C LYS A 32 3.19 -8.22 -3.50
N PHE A 33 3.44 -7.98 -2.21
CA PHE A 33 2.58 -7.11 -1.40
C PHE A 33 2.48 -5.70 -2.00
N LEU A 34 3.60 -5.09 -2.43
CA LEU A 34 3.61 -3.76 -3.04
C LEU A 34 2.87 -3.74 -4.40
N ASP A 35 2.97 -4.80 -5.18
CA ASP A 35 2.28 -4.90 -6.47
C ASP A 35 0.76 -4.92 -6.29
N GLU A 36 0.25 -5.59 -5.26
CA GLU A 36 -1.18 -5.63 -4.94
C GLU A 36 -1.67 -4.38 -4.20
N SER A 37 -0.78 -3.63 -3.54
CA SER A 37 -1.09 -2.55 -2.59
C SER A 37 -0.76 -1.17 -3.16
N LYS A 38 -1.33 -0.80 -4.32
CA LYS A 38 -1.03 0.48 -4.99
C LYS A 38 -1.69 1.69 -4.31
N THR A 39 -2.78 1.47 -3.58
CA THR A 39 -3.48 2.49 -2.79
C THR A 39 -3.66 2.02 -1.35
N GLU A 40 -3.95 2.94 -0.43
CA GLU A 40 -4.27 2.59 0.96
C GLU A 40 -5.47 1.62 1.06
N ARG A 41 -6.39 1.68 0.11
CA ARG A 41 -7.55 0.76 0.06
C ARG A 41 -7.15 -0.64 -0.38
N ASP A 42 -6.29 -0.72 -1.41
CA ASP A 42 -5.75 -2.01 -1.86
C ASP A 42 -4.89 -2.64 -0.76
N ALA A 43 -4.06 -1.84 -0.08
CA ALA A 43 -3.23 -2.30 1.04
C ALA A 43 -4.07 -2.89 2.18
N VAL A 44 -5.17 -2.24 2.56
CA VAL A 44 -6.09 -2.75 3.60
C VAL A 44 -6.68 -4.10 3.19
N LEU A 45 -7.09 -4.26 1.93
CA LEU A 45 -7.66 -5.53 1.44
C LEU A 45 -6.60 -6.63 1.42
N GLU A 46 -5.40 -6.34 0.94
CA GLU A 46 -4.31 -7.31 0.89
C GLU A 46 -3.84 -7.72 2.29
N ILE A 47 -3.72 -6.76 3.24
CA ILE A 47 -3.40 -7.05 4.63
C ILE A 47 -4.48 -7.93 5.27
N ALA A 48 -5.76 -7.66 5.02
CA ALA A 48 -6.85 -8.49 5.54
C ALA A 48 -6.75 -9.92 4.98
N ARG A 49 -6.53 -10.08 3.67
CA ARG A 49 -6.34 -11.37 3.02
C ARG A 49 -5.14 -12.15 3.61
N MET A 50 -4.01 -11.45 3.81
CA MET A 50 -2.82 -12.04 4.43
C MET A 50 -3.08 -12.43 5.89
N ALA A 51 -3.82 -11.62 6.63
CA ALA A 51 -4.20 -11.89 8.02
C ALA A 51 -5.11 -13.13 8.11
N GLU A 52 -6.12 -13.22 7.25
CA GLU A 52 -7.02 -14.38 7.18
C GLU A 52 -6.25 -15.68 6.89
N SER A 53 -5.26 -15.63 6.01
CA SER A 53 -4.39 -16.80 5.74
C SER A 53 -3.54 -17.23 6.95
N LYS A 54 -3.41 -16.34 7.97
CA LYS A 54 -2.73 -16.61 9.25
C LYS A 54 -3.70 -16.88 10.40
N GLY A 55 -4.99 -17.08 10.09
CA GLY A 55 -6.02 -17.40 11.05
C GLY A 55 -6.61 -16.20 11.79
N PHE A 56 -6.43 -14.99 11.28
CA PHE A 56 -7.15 -13.82 11.79
C PHE A 56 -8.58 -13.82 11.25
N ARG A 57 -9.51 -13.30 12.02
CA ARG A 57 -10.90 -13.09 11.63
C ARG A 57 -11.34 -11.66 11.87
N ALA A 58 -12.32 -11.20 11.11
CA ALA A 58 -12.93 -9.90 11.35
C ALA A 58 -13.58 -9.88 12.76
N TRP A 59 -13.34 -8.81 13.49
CA TRP A 59 -13.89 -8.60 14.82
C TRP A 59 -15.17 -7.78 14.76
N THR A 60 -16.15 -8.18 15.58
CA THR A 60 -17.39 -7.46 15.84
C THR A 60 -17.51 -7.10 17.33
N ARG A 61 -18.39 -6.14 17.67
CA ARG A 61 -18.57 -5.73 19.07
C ARG A 61 -19.16 -6.83 19.95
N ASP A 62 -19.85 -7.79 19.35
CA ASP A 62 -20.53 -8.87 20.07
C ASP A 62 -19.61 -10.07 20.34
N ASP A 63 -18.38 -10.01 19.82
CA ASP A 63 -17.40 -11.08 20.03
C ASP A 63 -16.88 -11.10 21.48
N THR A 64 -16.94 -12.26 22.09
CA THR A 64 -16.21 -12.54 23.33
C THR A 64 -14.80 -13.01 22.96
N LEU A 65 -13.79 -12.24 23.34
CA LEU A 65 -12.41 -12.52 23.03
C LEU A 65 -11.73 -13.36 24.11
N ARG A 66 -10.85 -14.26 23.70
CA ARG A 66 -10.05 -15.13 24.57
C ARG A 66 -8.56 -14.99 24.25
N PRO A 67 -7.65 -15.28 25.19
CA PRO A 67 -6.24 -15.36 24.89
C PRO A 67 -5.94 -16.28 23.71
N GLY A 68 -5.10 -15.80 22.79
CA GLY A 68 -4.78 -16.48 21.54
C GLY A 68 -5.66 -16.10 20.34
N ASP A 69 -6.80 -15.45 20.54
CA ASP A 69 -7.64 -14.99 19.43
C ASP A 69 -6.87 -13.98 18.54
N LYS A 70 -6.99 -14.21 17.25
CA LYS A 70 -6.43 -13.34 16.21
C LYS A 70 -7.55 -12.63 15.51
N ILE A 71 -7.60 -11.31 15.64
CA ILE A 71 -8.69 -10.50 15.11
C ILE A 71 -8.16 -9.34 14.28
N TYR A 72 -8.98 -8.86 13.35
CA TYR A 72 -8.74 -7.60 12.68
C TYR A 72 -10.01 -6.76 12.56
N ARG A 73 -9.83 -5.46 12.41
CA ARG A 73 -10.91 -4.52 12.13
C ARG A 73 -10.48 -3.50 11.09
N ILE A 74 -11.28 -3.35 10.05
CA ILE A 74 -11.09 -2.35 9.00
C ILE A 74 -11.81 -1.06 9.40
N ASN A 75 -11.11 0.07 9.28
CA ASN A 75 -11.66 1.40 9.49
C ASN A 75 -11.81 2.13 8.15
N ARG A 76 -13.05 2.44 7.76
CA ARG A 76 -13.39 3.24 6.56
C ARG A 76 -12.74 2.76 5.25
N HIS A 77 -12.32 1.50 5.18
CA HIS A 77 -11.56 0.91 4.08
C HIS A 77 -10.19 1.58 3.80
N LYS A 78 -9.64 2.35 4.74
CA LYS A 78 -8.38 3.07 4.61
C LYS A 78 -7.39 2.81 5.73
N GLY A 79 -7.79 2.05 6.72
CA GLY A 79 -6.94 1.61 7.83
C GLY A 79 -7.37 0.25 8.31
N ILE A 80 -6.45 -0.50 8.87
CA ILE A 80 -6.70 -1.81 9.46
C ILE A 80 -5.94 -1.93 10.77
N MET A 81 -6.57 -2.53 11.76
CA MET A 81 -5.95 -2.92 13.02
C MET A 81 -6.00 -4.43 13.12
N LEU A 82 -4.89 -5.04 13.49
CA LEU A 82 -4.80 -6.46 13.82
C LEU A 82 -4.41 -6.60 15.28
N ALA A 83 -4.95 -7.59 15.94
CA ALA A 83 -4.59 -7.89 17.33
C ALA A 83 -4.52 -9.41 17.57
N VAL A 84 -3.56 -9.79 18.38
CA VAL A 84 -3.50 -11.11 19.00
C VAL A 84 -3.77 -10.88 20.49
N ILE A 85 -4.80 -11.53 21.01
CA ILE A 85 -5.21 -11.34 22.40
C ILE A 85 -4.24 -12.08 23.31
N GLY A 86 -3.63 -11.35 24.23
CA GLY A 86 -2.71 -11.89 25.22
C GLY A 86 -3.42 -12.52 26.41
N GLU A 87 -2.64 -13.14 27.28
CA GLU A 87 -3.13 -13.71 28.55
C GLU A 87 -3.33 -12.66 29.64
N LYS A 88 -2.56 -11.56 29.57
CA LYS A 88 -2.59 -10.48 30.55
C LYS A 88 -3.63 -9.44 30.22
N SER A 89 -4.10 -8.72 31.24
CA SER A 89 -4.99 -7.59 31.08
C SER A 89 -4.38 -6.49 30.23
N LEU A 90 -5.18 -5.79 29.41
CA LEU A 90 -4.76 -4.61 28.68
C LEU A 90 -4.26 -3.48 29.61
N ALA A 91 -4.69 -3.46 30.87
CA ALA A 91 -4.19 -2.52 31.88
C ALA A 91 -2.72 -2.73 32.24
N GLU A 92 -2.17 -3.92 31.96
CA GLU A 92 -0.74 -4.22 32.15
C GLU A 92 0.11 -3.78 30.97
N GLY A 93 -0.50 -3.28 29.92
CA GLY A 93 0.15 -2.77 28.72
C GLY A 93 -0.08 -3.60 27.47
N VAL A 94 0.33 -3.03 26.34
CA VAL A 94 0.25 -3.65 25.03
C VAL A 94 1.57 -3.47 24.28
N ARG A 95 1.84 -4.37 23.35
CA ARG A 95 2.90 -4.17 22.34
C ARG A 95 2.23 -3.66 21.07
N LEU A 96 2.56 -2.44 20.67
CA LEU A 96 1.97 -1.80 19.51
C LEU A 96 3.04 -1.56 18.43
N THR A 97 2.74 -1.97 17.20
CA THR A 97 3.49 -1.59 16.01
C THR A 97 2.54 -0.84 15.08
N ALA A 98 2.96 0.29 14.54
CA ALA A 98 2.16 1.09 13.63
C ALA A 98 2.99 1.50 12.41
N ALA A 99 2.33 1.55 11.26
CA ALA A 99 2.89 2.06 10.02
C ALA A 99 1.79 2.78 9.21
N HIS A 100 2.16 3.77 8.40
CA HIS A 100 1.23 4.36 7.44
C HIS A 100 1.04 3.43 6.23
N LEU A 101 -0.11 3.56 5.56
CA LEU A 101 -0.47 2.76 4.38
C LEU A 101 -0.50 3.57 3.09
N ASP A 102 -0.66 4.88 3.18
CA ASP A 102 -0.67 5.76 2.03
C ASP A 102 0.72 5.90 1.42
N ALA A 103 0.75 6.04 0.10
CA ALA A 103 1.96 6.23 -0.69
C ALA A 103 1.85 7.50 -1.54
N PRO A 104 2.97 8.15 -1.89
CA PRO A 104 2.98 9.25 -2.84
C PRO A 104 2.36 8.84 -4.19
N ARG A 105 1.55 9.72 -4.74
CA ARG A 105 0.81 9.48 -5.99
C ARG A 105 0.44 10.79 -6.69
N VAL A 106 -0.15 10.66 -7.85
CA VAL A 106 -0.81 11.76 -8.55
C VAL A 106 -2.31 11.54 -8.47
N ASP A 107 -3.01 12.49 -7.87
CA ASP A 107 -4.48 12.47 -7.74
C ASP A 107 -5.14 13.25 -8.87
N ILE A 108 -6.29 12.78 -9.32
CA ILE A 108 -7.14 13.46 -10.30
C ILE A 108 -7.93 14.56 -9.58
N ARG A 109 -8.01 15.77 -10.17
CA ARG A 109 -8.80 16.89 -9.65
C ARG A 109 -10.31 16.68 -9.86
N THR A 110 -11.12 17.49 -9.21
CA THR A 110 -12.59 17.35 -9.19
C THR A 110 -13.24 17.41 -10.56
N VAL A 111 -12.79 18.27 -11.48
CA VAL A 111 -13.24 18.31 -12.88
C VAL A 111 -12.01 18.13 -13.75
N PRO A 112 -11.61 16.87 -13.96
CA PRO A 112 -10.27 16.60 -14.44
C PRO A 112 -10.12 16.61 -15.95
N LEU A 113 -11.13 16.11 -16.66
CA LEU A 113 -11.03 15.83 -18.09
C LEU A 113 -11.14 17.10 -18.91
N TYR A 114 -10.21 17.31 -19.81
CA TYR A 114 -10.26 18.35 -20.82
C TYR A 114 -9.61 17.87 -22.12
N GLU A 115 -9.93 18.52 -23.20
CA GLU A 115 -9.34 18.28 -24.52
C GLU A 115 -8.47 19.46 -24.90
N ASP A 116 -7.33 19.18 -25.48
CA ASP A 116 -6.43 20.16 -26.09
C ASP A 116 -5.70 19.54 -27.26
N ASN A 117 -5.72 20.22 -28.42
CA ASN A 117 -5.06 19.77 -29.66
C ASN A 117 -5.42 18.33 -30.08
N GLY A 118 -6.68 17.91 -29.91
CA GLY A 118 -7.16 16.57 -30.26
C GLY A 118 -6.74 15.47 -29.29
N MET A 119 -6.19 15.84 -28.13
CA MET A 119 -5.81 14.90 -27.07
C MET A 119 -6.63 15.10 -25.82
N ALA A 120 -6.92 14.01 -25.14
CA ALA A 120 -7.62 14.04 -23.85
C ALA A 120 -6.61 14.06 -22.70
N PHE A 121 -6.80 14.99 -21.78
CA PHE A 121 -5.94 15.18 -20.61
C PHE A 121 -6.73 15.11 -19.32
N PHE A 122 -6.05 14.66 -18.24
CA PHE A 122 -6.53 14.80 -16.89
C PHE A 122 -5.76 15.87 -16.13
N LYS A 123 -6.48 16.83 -15.54
CA LYS A 123 -5.91 17.74 -14.54
C LYS A 123 -5.65 16.99 -13.26
N THR A 124 -4.41 17.05 -12.78
CA THR A 124 -3.94 16.30 -11.62
C THR A 124 -3.30 17.22 -10.59
N HIS A 125 -3.04 16.68 -9.43
CA HIS A 125 -2.11 17.23 -8.45
C HIS A 125 -1.37 16.08 -7.74
N TYR A 126 -0.19 16.35 -7.24
CA TYR A 126 0.55 15.35 -6.47
C TYR A 126 0.04 15.24 -5.03
N TYR A 127 0.14 14.05 -4.48
CA TYR A 127 -0.11 13.74 -3.08
C TYR A 127 1.18 13.22 -2.44
N GLY A 128 1.53 13.80 -1.28
CA GLY A 128 2.79 13.48 -0.61
C GLY A 128 4.01 14.10 -1.29
N GLY A 129 5.18 13.71 -0.86
CA GLY A 129 6.45 14.18 -1.44
C GLY A 129 6.84 13.33 -2.65
N ILE A 130 6.81 13.90 -3.84
CA ILE A 130 7.27 13.26 -5.07
C ILE A 130 8.45 14.00 -5.68
N LYS A 131 9.39 13.26 -6.25
CA LYS A 131 10.41 13.80 -7.16
C LYS A 131 9.81 13.86 -8.56
N LYS A 132 9.22 14.99 -8.92
CA LYS A 132 8.40 15.16 -10.13
C LYS A 132 9.09 14.65 -11.39
N TYR A 133 10.39 14.87 -11.53
CA TYR A 133 11.16 14.45 -12.71
C TYR A 133 11.16 12.92 -12.95
N GLN A 134 10.93 12.12 -11.88
CA GLN A 134 10.84 10.66 -12.00
C GLN A 134 9.51 10.18 -12.57
N TRP A 135 8.50 11.04 -12.61
CA TRP A 135 7.14 10.70 -13.03
C TRP A 135 6.87 10.97 -14.52
N THR A 136 7.78 11.67 -15.18
CA THR A 136 7.67 11.90 -16.62
C THR A 136 8.02 10.64 -17.41
N ALA A 137 7.26 10.42 -18.49
CA ALA A 137 7.50 9.33 -19.46
C ALA A 137 7.43 7.89 -18.91
N ILE A 138 7.02 7.70 -17.65
CA ILE A 138 6.74 6.36 -17.13
C ILE A 138 5.27 5.99 -17.34
N PRO A 139 4.96 4.71 -17.60
CA PRO A 139 3.58 4.26 -17.73
C PRO A 139 2.90 4.30 -16.35
N LEU A 140 1.74 4.95 -16.30
CA LEU A 140 0.91 5.07 -15.11
C LEU A 140 -0.40 4.31 -15.30
N GLU A 141 -0.96 3.86 -14.20
CA GLU A 141 -2.30 3.27 -14.12
C GLU A 141 -3.24 4.19 -13.34
N LEU A 142 -4.53 4.14 -13.67
CA LEU A 142 -5.58 4.80 -12.93
C LEU A 142 -6.22 3.80 -11.97
N ARG A 143 -6.15 4.07 -10.68
CA ARG A 143 -6.78 3.27 -9.62
C ARG A 143 -7.62 4.14 -8.70
N GLY A 144 -8.74 3.61 -8.26
CA GLY A 144 -9.58 4.28 -7.28
C GLY A 144 -10.92 3.64 -7.08
N VAL A 145 -11.79 4.36 -6.37
CA VAL A 145 -13.16 3.94 -6.08
C VAL A 145 -14.08 5.10 -6.41
N VAL A 146 -15.09 4.81 -7.22
CA VAL A 146 -16.18 5.72 -7.51
C VAL A 146 -17.42 5.26 -6.75
N CYS A 147 -18.06 6.19 -6.04
CA CYS A 147 -19.34 5.93 -5.41
C CYS A 147 -20.45 6.43 -6.33
N VAL A 148 -21.28 5.51 -6.80
CA VAL A 148 -22.46 5.81 -7.61
C VAL A 148 -23.72 5.60 -6.79
N CYS A 149 -24.70 6.50 -6.95
CA CYS A 149 -26.01 6.35 -6.32
C CYS A 149 -26.99 5.80 -7.36
N GLU A 150 -27.48 4.58 -7.14
CA GLU A 150 -28.52 3.95 -7.96
C GLU A 150 -29.71 3.61 -7.08
N ASN A 151 -30.90 4.13 -7.44
CA ASN A 151 -32.15 3.88 -6.71
C ASN A 151 -32.08 4.25 -5.22
N GLY A 152 -31.29 5.27 -4.84
CA GLY A 152 -31.11 5.69 -3.44
C GLY A 152 -30.05 4.87 -2.68
N GLU A 153 -29.45 3.88 -3.29
CA GLU A 153 -28.36 3.09 -2.70
C GLU A 153 -27.01 3.52 -3.24
N VAL A 154 -26.02 3.64 -2.33
CA VAL A 154 -24.63 3.97 -2.70
C VAL A 154 -23.85 2.68 -2.98
N LYS A 155 -23.47 2.52 -4.24
CA LYS A 155 -22.58 1.44 -4.69
C LYS A 155 -21.15 1.95 -4.86
N ARG A 156 -20.18 1.15 -4.42
CA ARG A 156 -18.75 1.41 -4.65
C ARG A 156 -18.28 0.62 -5.85
N VAL A 157 -17.84 1.34 -6.87
CA VAL A 157 -17.29 0.75 -8.10
C VAL A 157 -15.77 0.93 -8.06
N GLN A 158 -15.05 -0.17 -8.13
CA GLN A 158 -13.59 -0.13 -8.20
C GLN A 158 -13.15 0.16 -9.62
N VAL A 159 -12.30 1.16 -9.79
CA VAL A 159 -11.72 1.55 -11.08
C VAL A 159 -10.27 1.06 -11.11
N ARG A 160 -9.94 0.31 -12.15
CA ARG A 160 -8.57 -0.12 -12.46
C ARG A 160 -8.39 -0.06 -13.97
N VAL A 161 -7.56 0.87 -14.44
CA VAL A 161 -7.26 1.03 -15.87
C VAL A 161 -5.75 1.17 -16.00
N GLY A 162 -5.14 0.30 -16.78
CA GLY A 162 -3.70 0.31 -16.99
C GLY A 162 -2.94 -0.75 -16.19
N ASP A 163 -3.61 -1.60 -15.41
CA ASP A 163 -2.97 -2.67 -14.65
C ASP A 163 -2.63 -3.89 -15.53
N LYS A 164 -3.37 -4.14 -16.60
CA LYS A 164 -3.11 -5.22 -17.54
C LYS A 164 -2.18 -4.80 -18.69
N PRO A 165 -1.42 -5.72 -19.27
CA PRO A 165 -0.56 -5.40 -20.42
C PRO A 165 -1.31 -4.81 -21.61
N THR A 166 -2.57 -5.21 -21.82
CA THR A 166 -3.44 -4.78 -22.94
C THR A 166 -4.18 -3.48 -22.66
N ASP A 167 -4.16 -2.99 -21.42
CA ASP A 167 -4.87 -1.77 -21.07
C ASP A 167 -4.14 -0.53 -21.61
N PRO A 168 -4.88 0.55 -21.92
CA PRO A 168 -4.27 1.84 -22.19
C PRO A 168 -3.50 2.33 -20.97
N LYS A 169 -2.36 2.97 -21.19
CA LYS A 169 -1.53 3.55 -20.14
C LYS A 169 -1.66 5.06 -20.15
N PHE A 170 -1.53 5.65 -18.97
CA PHE A 170 -1.43 7.10 -18.81
C PHE A 170 0.05 7.49 -18.70
N VAL A 171 0.36 8.70 -19.11
CA VAL A 171 1.73 9.23 -19.06
C VAL A 171 1.70 10.72 -18.77
N ILE A 172 2.69 11.18 -18.02
CA ILE A 172 3.01 12.60 -17.87
C ILE A 172 4.12 12.88 -18.87
N THR A 173 3.79 13.65 -19.90
CA THR A 173 4.71 13.87 -21.02
C THR A 173 5.81 14.86 -20.71
N ASP A 174 5.51 15.86 -19.85
CA ASP A 174 6.46 16.91 -19.50
C ASP A 174 6.15 17.53 -18.14
N LEU A 175 7.13 18.22 -17.57
CA LEU A 175 7.03 19.07 -16.41
C LEU A 175 7.13 20.53 -16.88
N LEU A 176 6.02 21.22 -16.89
CA LEU A 176 6.02 22.64 -17.20
C LEU A 176 6.47 23.44 -15.97
N PRO A 177 7.63 24.11 -16.02
CA PRO A 177 8.15 24.87 -14.88
C PRO A 177 7.41 26.22 -14.69
N HIS A 178 6.61 26.65 -15.65
CA HIS A 178 5.83 27.89 -15.64
C HIS A 178 4.65 27.85 -16.61
#